data_aa416cf1d813e3c4cbee1c8257cf4538
#
_entry.id   aa416cf1d813e3c4cbee1c8257cf4538
#
_cell.length_a   1.000
_cell.length_b   1.000
_cell.length_c   1.000
_cell.angle_alpha   90.00
_cell.angle_beta   90.00
_cell.angle_gamma   90.00
#
_symmetry.space_group_name_H-M   'P 1'
#
loop_
_entity.id
_entity.type
_entity.pdbx_description
1 polymer ?
#
loop_
_entity_poly.entity_id
_entity_poly.type
_entity_poly.pdbx_seq_one_letter_code
_entity_poly.pdbx_strand_id
1 'polypeptide(L)'
;MSQTRAEATPASDLTPVVAVLGATAAAVAIWVVATLAGAELTVSFGPGQPIQKITVVNVVVAALVGSLAGWGLLALLRRFTTNARAVWTVVATIFALLSLGGPLSTISSAGTKAWLVAMHLAVATVTIVGLRRTRGR
;
A
#
# COMPACT_ATOMS: atom_id res chain seq x y z
N MET A 1 34.48 39.41 10.87
CA MET A 1 33.95 38.77 9.66
C MET A 1 32.81 37.82 10.10
N SER A 2 31.59 38.30 9.99
CA SER A 2 30.39 37.48 10.29
C SER A 2 30.13 36.56 9.11
N GLN A 3 30.41 35.28 9.28
CA GLN A 3 29.97 34.28 8.33
C GLN A 3 28.45 34.07 8.51
N THR A 4 27.68 34.61 7.60
CA THR A 4 26.25 34.31 7.46
C THR A 4 26.14 32.84 7.08
N ARG A 5 25.89 32.01 8.10
CA ARG A 5 25.55 30.60 7.89
C ARG A 5 24.20 30.58 7.18
N ALA A 6 24.24 30.33 5.88
CA ALA A 6 23.01 30.04 5.11
C ALA A 6 22.34 28.84 5.77
N GLU A 7 21.23 29.09 6.46
CA GLU A 7 20.35 28.04 6.95
C GLU A 7 19.84 27.27 5.74
N ALA A 8 20.44 26.12 5.49
CA ALA A 8 19.93 25.19 4.50
C ALA A 8 18.51 24.77 4.95
N THR A 9 17.52 25.23 4.23
CA THR A 9 16.13 24.78 4.40
C THR A 9 16.14 23.24 4.39
N PRO A 10 15.62 22.57 5.42
CA PRO A 10 15.61 21.12 5.44
C PRO A 10 14.81 20.63 4.23
N ALA A 11 15.48 19.92 3.32
CA ALA A 11 14.81 19.28 2.20
C ALA A 11 13.72 18.37 2.76
N SER A 12 12.47 18.63 2.37
CA SER A 12 11.34 17.79 2.76
C SER A 12 11.58 16.36 2.26
N ASP A 13 11.51 15.39 3.17
CA ASP A 13 11.64 13.98 2.78
C ASP A 13 10.40 13.56 1.99
N LEU A 14 10.51 13.54 0.66
CA LEU A 14 9.45 13.12 -0.26
C LEU A 14 9.34 11.60 -0.38
N THR A 15 10.22 10.84 0.27
CA THR A 15 10.24 9.38 0.19
C THR A 15 8.89 8.73 0.53
N PRO A 16 8.14 9.18 1.57
CA PRO A 16 6.83 8.60 1.86
C PRO A 16 5.81 8.83 0.75
N VAL A 17 5.81 10.04 0.16
CA VAL A 17 4.90 10.37 -0.94
C VAL A 17 5.20 9.50 -2.15
N VAL A 18 6.47 9.35 -2.50
CA VAL A 18 6.90 8.47 -3.60
C VAL A 18 6.52 7.02 -3.33
N ALA A 19 6.64 6.55 -2.09
CA ALA A 19 6.24 5.19 -1.71
C ALA A 19 4.73 4.97 -1.90
N VAL A 20 3.90 5.91 -1.45
CA VAL A 20 2.43 5.84 -1.59
C VAL A 20 2.02 5.88 -3.06
N LEU A 21 2.57 6.81 -3.84
CA LEU A 21 2.28 6.91 -5.27
C LEU A 21 2.78 5.69 -6.04
N GLY A 22 3.97 5.19 -5.71
CA GLY A 22 4.54 4.00 -6.31
C GLY A 22 3.72 2.74 -6.02
N ALA A 23 3.23 2.56 -4.80
CA ALA A 23 2.34 1.46 -4.42
C ALA A 23 1.03 1.52 -5.21
N THR A 24 0.42 2.70 -5.31
CA THR A 24 -0.81 2.90 -6.07
C THR A 24 -0.59 2.64 -7.55
N ALA A 25 0.48 3.16 -8.14
CA ALA A 25 0.83 2.92 -9.54
C ALA A 25 1.07 1.44 -9.83
N ALA A 26 1.74 0.71 -8.94
CA ALA A 26 1.96 -0.73 -9.07
C ALA A 26 0.64 -1.52 -9.08
N ALA A 27 -0.29 -1.18 -8.19
CA ALA A 27 -1.61 -1.82 -8.14
C ALA A 27 -2.41 -1.55 -9.42
N VAL A 28 -2.41 -0.30 -9.89
CA VAL A 28 -3.10 0.09 -11.14
C VAL A 28 -2.49 -0.62 -12.34
N ALA A 29 -1.15 -0.73 -12.41
CA ALA A 29 -0.49 -1.46 -13.49
C ALA A 29 -0.92 -2.94 -13.53
N ILE A 30 -1.00 -3.61 -12.40
CA ILE A 30 -1.48 -5.00 -12.31
C ILE A 30 -2.95 -5.08 -12.72
N TRP A 31 -3.78 -4.12 -12.28
CA TRP A 31 -5.20 -4.06 -12.68
C TRP A 31 -5.35 -3.90 -14.20
N VAL A 32 -4.55 -3.03 -14.83
CA VAL A 32 -4.53 -2.85 -16.30
C VAL A 32 -4.13 -4.14 -17.00
N VAL A 33 -3.05 -4.80 -16.55
CA VAL A 33 -2.62 -6.08 -17.13
C VAL A 33 -3.70 -7.13 -16.99
N ALA A 34 -4.34 -7.25 -15.84
CA ALA A 34 -5.42 -8.20 -15.60
C ALA A 34 -6.61 -7.96 -16.55
N THR A 35 -7.03 -6.71 -16.71
CA THR A 35 -8.14 -6.36 -17.59
C THR A 35 -7.81 -6.58 -19.07
N LEU A 36 -6.59 -6.26 -19.49
CA LEU A 36 -6.11 -6.54 -20.85
C LEU A 36 -5.98 -8.05 -21.14
N ALA A 37 -5.69 -8.85 -20.11
CA ALA A 37 -5.69 -10.30 -20.18
C ALA A 37 -7.11 -10.92 -20.18
N GLY A 38 -8.16 -10.10 -20.18
CA GLY A 38 -9.55 -10.55 -20.19
C GLY A 38 -10.06 -11.05 -18.84
N ALA A 39 -9.40 -10.71 -17.72
CA ALA A 39 -9.86 -11.10 -16.42
C ALA A 39 -11.15 -10.35 -16.03
N GLU A 40 -12.19 -11.08 -15.73
CA GLU A 40 -13.40 -10.54 -15.11
C GLU A 40 -13.15 -10.36 -13.61
N LEU A 41 -12.72 -9.17 -13.22
CA LEU A 41 -12.43 -8.84 -11.82
C LEU A 41 -13.74 -8.60 -11.05
N THR A 42 -14.49 -9.68 -10.81
CA THR A 42 -15.78 -9.67 -10.12
C THR A 42 -15.68 -10.44 -8.81
N VAL A 43 -16.27 -9.91 -7.76
CA VAL A 43 -16.28 -10.48 -6.41
C VAL A 43 -17.66 -10.39 -5.79
N SER A 44 -18.00 -11.35 -4.93
CA SER A 44 -19.10 -11.24 -3.99
C SER A 44 -18.57 -11.46 -2.57
N PHE A 45 -19.06 -10.69 -1.62
CA PHE A 45 -18.61 -10.76 -0.22
C PHE A 45 -19.41 -11.73 0.64
N GLY A 46 -20.33 -12.50 0.04
CA GLY A 46 -21.08 -13.53 0.75
C GLY A 46 -22.21 -14.10 -0.08
N PRO A 47 -22.81 -15.22 0.36
CA PRO A 47 -23.97 -15.80 -0.30
C PRO A 47 -25.13 -14.80 -0.37
N GLY A 48 -25.70 -14.63 -1.56
CA GLY A 48 -26.82 -13.70 -1.77
C GLY A 48 -26.42 -12.21 -1.85
N GLN A 49 -25.15 -11.88 -1.69
CA GLN A 49 -24.66 -10.53 -1.89
C GLN A 49 -24.48 -10.23 -3.39
N PRO A 50 -24.68 -8.97 -3.82
CA PRO A 50 -24.51 -8.61 -5.22
C PRO A 50 -23.08 -8.82 -5.67
N ILE A 51 -22.92 -9.24 -6.93
CA ILE A 51 -21.63 -9.35 -7.59
C ILE A 51 -21.14 -7.92 -7.89
N GLN A 52 -19.96 -7.59 -7.42
CA GLN A 52 -19.34 -6.30 -7.64
C GLN A 52 -18.14 -6.43 -8.57
N LYS A 53 -18.03 -5.50 -9.52
CA LYS A 53 -16.87 -5.40 -10.38
C LYS A 53 -15.80 -4.52 -9.73
N ILE A 54 -14.58 -5.02 -9.66
CA ILE A 54 -13.43 -4.25 -9.16
C ILE A 54 -12.99 -3.28 -10.25
N THR A 55 -13.24 -2.01 -10.03
CA THR A 55 -12.86 -0.93 -10.94
C THR A 55 -11.49 -0.35 -10.55
N VAL A 56 -10.89 0.42 -11.45
CA VAL A 56 -9.65 1.15 -11.16
C VAL A 56 -9.80 2.08 -9.95
N VAL A 57 -10.98 2.66 -9.75
CA VAL A 57 -11.27 3.54 -8.60
C VAL A 57 -11.16 2.75 -7.30
N ASN A 58 -11.73 1.53 -7.24
CA ASN A 58 -11.59 0.66 -6.07
C ASN A 58 -10.11 0.37 -5.76
N VAL A 59 -9.33 0.06 -6.80
CA VAL A 59 -7.89 -0.25 -6.66
C VAL A 59 -7.11 0.96 -6.15
N VAL A 60 -7.34 2.14 -6.74
CA VAL A 60 -6.67 3.39 -6.33
C VAL A 60 -7.02 3.74 -4.88
N VAL A 61 -8.32 3.73 -4.54
CA VAL A 61 -8.76 4.05 -3.17
C VAL A 61 -8.18 3.07 -2.16
N ALA A 62 -8.25 1.77 -2.42
CA ALA A 62 -7.71 0.76 -1.52
C ALA A 62 -6.19 0.90 -1.33
N ALA A 63 -5.44 1.12 -2.42
CA ALA A 63 -3.99 1.30 -2.37
C ALA A 63 -3.60 2.58 -1.61
N LEU A 64 -4.29 3.69 -1.85
CA LEU A 64 -4.05 4.95 -1.13
C LEU A 64 -4.37 4.81 0.36
N VAL A 65 -5.53 4.26 0.71
CA VAL A 65 -5.94 4.08 2.11
C VAL A 65 -4.93 3.18 2.84
N GLY A 66 -4.56 2.04 2.26
CA GLY A 66 -3.61 1.11 2.86
C GLY A 66 -2.22 1.73 3.04
N SER A 67 -1.70 2.40 2.01
CA SER A 67 -0.37 3.02 2.05
C SER A 67 -0.32 4.23 2.99
N LEU A 68 -1.35 5.07 3.00
CA LEU A 68 -1.45 6.22 3.90
C LEU A 68 -1.60 5.77 5.35
N ALA A 69 -2.39 4.73 5.62
CA ALA A 69 -2.49 4.13 6.95
C ALA A 69 -1.14 3.57 7.43
N GLY A 70 -0.40 2.91 6.55
CA GLY A 70 0.96 2.44 6.82
C GLY A 70 1.92 3.58 7.16
N TRP A 71 1.89 4.66 6.39
CA TRP A 71 2.69 5.85 6.66
C TRP A 71 2.29 6.53 7.97
N GLY A 72 1.00 6.70 8.21
CA GLY A 72 0.47 7.27 9.46
C GLY A 72 0.91 6.47 10.69
N LEU A 73 0.85 5.15 10.61
CA LEU A 73 1.32 4.27 11.68
C LEU A 73 2.82 4.42 11.93
N LEU A 74 3.64 4.48 10.87
CA LEU A 74 5.08 4.71 11.00
C LEU A 74 5.36 6.07 11.67
N ALA A 75 4.66 7.12 11.25
CA ALA A 75 4.79 8.46 11.84
C ALA A 75 4.39 8.46 13.32
N LEU A 76 3.33 7.73 13.66
CA LEU A 76 2.88 7.58 15.05
C LEU A 76 3.91 6.84 15.90
N LEU A 77 4.41 5.69 15.43
CA LEU A 77 5.40 4.88 16.16
C LEU A 77 6.70 5.66 16.43
N ARG A 78 7.11 6.53 15.51
CA ARG A 78 8.29 7.40 15.69
C ARG A 78 8.18 8.34 16.90
N ARG A 79 6.97 8.63 17.37
CA ARG A 79 6.74 9.45 18.57
C ARG A 79 6.89 8.66 19.87
N PHE A 80 6.73 7.34 19.82
CA PHE A 80 6.66 6.50 21.03
C PHE A 80 7.85 5.53 21.18
N THR A 81 8.62 5.28 20.13
CA THR A 81 9.74 4.34 20.21
C THR A 81 10.90 4.73 19.30
N THR A 82 12.11 4.52 19.78
CA THR A 82 13.34 4.70 19.00
C THR A 82 13.49 3.63 17.91
N ASN A 83 12.88 2.45 18.11
CA ASN A 83 12.90 1.33 17.17
C ASN A 83 11.68 1.31 16.22
N ALA A 84 11.05 2.46 15.99
CA ALA A 84 9.82 2.58 15.22
C ALA A 84 9.84 1.84 13.88
N ARG A 85 10.96 1.89 13.16
CA ARG A 85 11.09 1.23 11.85
C ARG A 85 11.05 -0.29 11.94
N ALA A 86 11.69 -0.87 12.95
CA ALA A 86 11.68 -2.32 13.15
C ALA A 86 10.29 -2.80 13.58
N VAL A 87 9.70 -2.14 14.57
CA VAL A 87 8.34 -2.44 15.05
C VAL A 87 7.33 -2.29 13.92
N TRP A 88 7.40 -1.17 13.18
CA TRP A 88 6.52 -0.92 12.05
C TRP A 88 6.64 -1.98 10.97
N THR A 89 7.86 -2.41 10.63
CA THR A 89 8.07 -3.44 9.60
C THR A 89 7.39 -4.75 9.98
N VAL A 90 7.51 -5.18 11.23
CA VAL A 90 6.84 -6.40 11.72
C VAL A 90 5.34 -6.24 11.66
N VAL A 91 4.80 -5.15 12.21
CA VAL A 91 3.35 -4.87 12.20
C VAL A 91 2.81 -4.77 10.77
N ALA A 92 3.48 -4.03 9.89
CA ALA A 92 3.06 -3.87 8.50
C ALA A 92 3.09 -5.21 7.74
N THR A 93 4.07 -6.06 7.99
CA THR A 93 4.14 -7.39 7.38
C THR A 93 3.00 -8.29 7.86
N ILE A 94 2.73 -8.30 9.16
CA ILE A 94 1.60 -9.05 9.71
C ILE A 94 0.27 -8.56 9.12
N PHE A 95 0.05 -7.25 9.08
CA PHE A 95 -1.16 -6.67 8.46
C PHE A 95 -1.26 -6.99 6.97
N ALA A 96 -0.15 -6.95 6.23
CA ALA A 96 -0.12 -7.32 4.83
C ALA A 96 -0.57 -8.77 4.62
N LEU A 97 -0.08 -9.71 5.43
CA LEU A 97 -0.48 -11.11 5.37
C LEU A 97 -1.95 -11.31 5.74
N LEU A 98 -2.42 -10.66 6.81
CA LEU A 98 -3.83 -10.71 7.22
C LEU A 98 -4.76 -10.10 6.17
N SER A 99 -4.32 -9.04 5.48
CA SER A 99 -5.11 -8.39 4.43
C SER A 99 -5.37 -9.28 3.23
N LEU A 100 -4.55 -10.32 3.02
CA LEU A 100 -4.81 -11.33 1.99
C LEU A 100 -6.06 -12.16 2.28
N GLY A 101 -6.49 -12.20 3.53
CA GLY A 101 -7.76 -12.82 3.92
C GLY A 101 -8.96 -12.19 3.20
N GLY A 102 -8.92 -10.89 2.89
CA GLY A 102 -9.96 -10.21 2.13
C GLY A 102 -10.19 -10.86 0.76
N PRO A 103 -9.24 -10.78 -0.18
CA PRO A 103 -9.37 -11.41 -1.50
C PRO A 103 -9.64 -12.92 -1.44
N LEU A 104 -9.02 -13.63 -0.50
CA LEU A 104 -9.16 -15.07 -0.40
C LEU A 104 -10.56 -15.51 0.10
N SER A 105 -11.22 -14.68 0.90
CA SER A 105 -12.56 -14.96 1.42
C SER A 105 -13.69 -14.61 0.46
N THR A 106 -13.43 -13.88 -0.62
CA THR A 106 -14.45 -13.51 -1.60
C THR A 106 -14.93 -14.73 -2.39
N ILE A 107 -16.20 -14.69 -2.79
CA ILE A 107 -16.74 -15.60 -3.79
C ILE A 107 -16.37 -15.04 -5.17
N SER A 108 -15.37 -15.64 -5.79
CA SER A 108 -14.83 -15.21 -7.09
C SER A 108 -14.05 -16.35 -7.75
N SER A 109 -13.73 -16.19 -9.04
CA SER A 109 -12.90 -17.16 -9.74
C SER A 109 -11.48 -17.22 -9.16
N ALA A 110 -10.80 -18.35 -9.33
CA ALA A 110 -9.40 -18.50 -8.91
C ALA A 110 -8.49 -17.46 -9.58
N GLY A 111 -8.74 -17.13 -10.85
CA GLY A 111 -8.03 -16.09 -11.57
C GLY A 111 -8.22 -14.71 -10.96
N THR A 112 -9.45 -14.32 -10.60
CA THR A 112 -9.74 -13.07 -9.92
C THR A 112 -9.01 -13.01 -8.57
N LYS A 113 -9.06 -14.07 -7.77
CA LYS A 113 -8.32 -14.13 -6.50
C LYS A 113 -6.82 -13.94 -6.70
N ALA A 114 -6.23 -14.61 -7.68
CA ALA A 114 -4.81 -14.48 -7.99
C ALA A 114 -4.43 -13.04 -8.34
N TRP A 115 -5.20 -12.34 -9.16
CA TRP A 115 -4.96 -10.93 -9.49
C TRP A 115 -5.11 -10.01 -8.29
N LEU A 116 -6.13 -10.21 -7.45
CA LEU A 116 -6.32 -9.43 -6.24
C LEU A 116 -5.20 -9.65 -5.22
N VAL A 117 -4.75 -10.88 -5.04
CA VAL A 117 -3.59 -11.21 -4.20
C VAL A 117 -2.33 -10.54 -4.74
N ALA A 118 -2.10 -10.59 -6.06
CA ALA A 118 -0.95 -9.92 -6.69
C ALA A 118 -0.96 -8.41 -6.44
N MET A 119 -2.12 -7.75 -6.55
CA MET A 119 -2.26 -6.32 -6.24
C MET A 119 -1.95 -6.03 -4.77
N HIS A 120 -2.45 -6.84 -3.83
CA HIS A 120 -2.18 -6.69 -2.39
C HIS A 120 -0.69 -6.85 -2.07
N LEU A 121 -0.05 -7.87 -2.65
CA LEU A 121 1.38 -8.11 -2.46
C LEU A 121 2.22 -6.97 -3.05
N ALA A 122 1.84 -6.45 -4.22
CA ALA A 122 2.54 -5.32 -4.83
C ALA A 122 2.44 -4.06 -3.96
N VAL A 123 1.25 -3.69 -3.51
CA VAL A 123 1.04 -2.54 -2.61
C VAL A 123 1.81 -2.72 -1.32
N ALA A 124 1.70 -3.89 -0.67
CA ALA A 124 2.39 -4.18 0.57
C ALA A 124 3.91 -4.08 0.41
N THR A 125 4.46 -4.69 -0.63
CA THR A 125 5.91 -4.70 -0.88
C THR A 125 6.43 -3.30 -1.14
N VAL A 126 5.80 -2.55 -2.05
CA VAL A 126 6.23 -1.17 -2.39
C VAL A 126 6.10 -0.26 -1.18
N THR A 127 5.01 -0.37 -0.43
CA THR A 127 4.80 0.42 0.79
C THR A 127 5.84 0.09 1.85
N ILE A 128 6.07 -1.18 2.16
CA ILE A 128 7.02 -1.60 3.19
C ILE A 128 8.44 -1.21 2.80
N VAL A 129 8.89 -1.54 1.58
CA VAL A 129 10.24 -1.21 1.13
C VAL A 129 10.44 0.30 1.00
N GLY A 130 9.45 1.01 0.45
CA GLY A 130 9.51 2.46 0.28
C GLY A 130 9.56 3.20 1.61
N LEU A 131 8.67 2.89 2.54
CA LEU A 131 8.61 3.57 3.84
C LEU A 131 9.77 3.21 4.77
N ARG A 132 10.37 2.04 4.63
CA ARG A 132 11.61 1.70 5.37
C ARG A 132 12.79 2.59 5.00
N ARG A 133 12.80 3.15 3.78
CA ARG A 133 13.86 4.04 3.30
C ARG A 133 13.69 5.49 3.75
N THR A 134 12.55 5.83 4.36
CA THR A 134 12.33 7.19 4.88
C THR A 134 13.34 7.49 5.99
N ARG A 135 14.00 8.63 5.87
CA ARG A 135 14.94 9.10 6.90
C ARG A 135 14.15 9.49 8.15
N GLY A 136 14.51 8.90 9.29
CA GLY A 136 14.06 9.39 10.59
C GLY A 136 14.73 10.73 10.85
N ARG A 137 13.96 11.70 11.32
CA ARG A 137 14.53 12.90 11.96
C ARG A 137 15.04 12.51 13.33
#